data_fd0181e1fa3289f5a4247308a41b1f23
#
_entry.id   fd0181e1fa3289f5a4247308a41b1f23
#
_cell.length_a   1.000
_cell.length_b   1.000
_cell.length_c   1.000
_cell.angle_alpha   90.00
_cell.angle_beta   90.00
_cell.angle_gamma   90.00
#
_symmetry.space_group_name_H-M   'P 1'
#
loop_
_entity.id
_entity.type
_entity.pdbx_description
1 polymer ?
#
loop_
_entity_poly.entity_id
_entity_poly.type
_entity_poly.pdbx_seq_one_letter_code
_entity_poly.pdbx_strand_id
1 'polypeptide(L)'
;MSFQNLYSKLVGTPGRQKPKRRTRKTKSWPYFALYYRELPIRISHRIEGFRNLPFIVGCNPTILAVHELYIRSFHILNDFPEILTVTDEERYSHLLRELLDDHKDVVSQLAAGFKESRKYIKVPNIIKIIKD
;
A
#
# COMPACT_ATOMS: atom_id res chain seq x y z
N MET A 1 15.89 5.31 -6.29
CA MET A 1 15.86 4.94 -4.86
C MET A 1 15.37 3.52 -4.72
N SER A 2 16.05 2.70 -3.93
CA SER A 2 15.55 1.34 -3.66
C SER A 2 14.29 1.42 -2.77
N PHE A 3 13.42 0.42 -2.88
CA PHE A 3 12.24 0.29 -2.02
C PHE A 3 12.61 0.28 -0.53
N GLN A 4 13.72 -0.36 -0.16
CA GLN A 4 14.25 -0.39 1.19
C GLN A 4 14.52 1.01 1.76
N ASN A 5 15.05 1.91 0.95
CA ASN A 5 15.31 3.29 1.36
C ASN A 5 14.02 4.08 1.57
N LEU A 6 13.01 3.85 0.73
CA LEU A 6 11.70 4.47 0.88
C LEU A 6 10.97 3.91 2.12
N TYR A 7 11.04 2.60 2.31
CA TYR A 7 10.47 1.94 3.49
C TYR A 7 11.11 2.46 4.78
N SER A 8 12.43 2.57 4.84
CA SER A 8 13.17 3.09 5.98
C SER A 8 12.82 4.55 6.27
N LYS A 9 12.58 5.37 5.25
CA LYS A 9 12.13 6.75 5.41
C LYS A 9 10.72 6.86 5.98
N LEU A 10 9.83 5.92 5.65
CA LEU A 10 8.43 5.93 6.08
C LEU A 10 8.22 5.31 7.46
N VAL A 11 8.94 4.23 7.75
CA VAL A 11 8.77 3.41 8.96
C VAL A 11 9.86 3.69 10.00
N GLY A 12 11.05 4.04 9.54
CA GLY A 12 12.22 4.18 10.38
C GLY A 12 12.62 5.60 10.69
N THR A 13 12.79 5.80 11.91
CA THR A 13 13.23 6.85 12.80
C THR A 13 12.07 7.72 13.29
N PRO A 14 11.77 7.62 14.58
CA PRO A 14 10.94 8.60 15.26
C PRO A 14 11.76 9.89 15.43
N GLY A 15 12.18 10.47 14.34
CA GLY A 15 12.63 11.85 14.30
C GLY A 15 11.40 12.72 14.46
N ARG A 16 11.18 13.13 15.69
CA ARG A 16 10.12 14.03 16.12
C ARG A 16 10.14 15.32 15.31
N GLN A 17 9.59 15.32 14.10
CA GLN A 17 9.21 16.57 13.47
C GLN A 17 7.95 17.07 14.19
N LYS A 18 8.13 18.06 15.03
CA LYS A 18 7.00 18.79 15.62
C LYS A 18 6.11 19.29 14.47
N PRO A 19 4.81 19.00 14.48
CA PRO A 19 3.90 19.52 13.46
C PRO A 19 3.96 21.04 13.51
N LYS A 20 4.27 21.66 12.39
CA LYS A 20 4.18 23.13 12.24
C LYS A 20 2.75 23.55 12.58
N ARG A 21 2.61 24.49 13.51
CA ARG A 21 1.34 24.98 14.01
C ARG A 21 0.50 25.53 12.85
N ARG A 22 -0.61 24.89 12.55
CA ARG A 22 -1.53 25.30 11.49
C ARG A 22 -2.64 26.17 12.05
N THR A 23 -2.94 27.25 11.33
CA THR A 23 -3.86 28.32 11.74
C THR A 23 -5.31 28.13 11.31
N ARG A 24 -5.69 27.03 10.67
CA ARG A 24 -7.10 26.73 10.36
C ARG A 24 -7.38 25.24 10.44
N LYS A 25 -8.20 24.88 11.43
CA LYS A 25 -8.74 23.52 11.58
C LYS A 25 -9.92 23.33 10.65
N THR A 26 -9.76 22.57 9.57
CA THR A 26 -10.91 21.98 8.89
C THR A 26 -11.41 20.80 9.71
N LYS A 27 -12.73 20.60 9.79
CA LYS A 27 -13.34 19.48 10.57
C LYS A 27 -12.89 18.08 10.12
N SER A 28 -12.39 17.95 8.90
CA SER A 28 -11.89 16.70 8.30
C SER A 28 -10.39 16.44 8.54
N TRP A 29 -9.67 17.42 9.06
CA TRP A 29 -8.22 17.42 9.18
C TRP A 29 -7.60 16.20 9.90
N PRO A 30 -8.12 15.72 11.06
CA PRO A 30 -7.50 14.59 11.76
C PRO A 30 -7.51 13.30 10.93
N TYR A 31 -8.59 13.05 10.18
CA TYR A 31 -8.75 11.86 9.35
C TYR A 31 -7.84 11.90 8.12
N PHE A 32 -7.71 13.04 7.46
CA PHE A 32 -6.81 13.19 6.32
C PHE A 32 -5.34 13.05 6.71
N ALA A 33 -4.92 13.61 7.83
CA ALA A 33 -3.57 13.43 8.33
C ALA A 33 -3.25 11.96 8.62
N LEU A 34 -4.22 11.21 9.17
CA LEU A 34 -4.10 9.79 9.43
C LEU A 34 -3.93 9.01 8.13
N TYR A 35 -4.83 9.19 7.16
CA TYR A 35 -4.77 8.51 5.86
C TYR A 35 -3.51 8.86 5.09
N TYR A 36 -3.13 10.12 5.06
CA TYR A 36 -1.93 10.57 4.37
C TYR A 36 -0.65 9.91 4.90
N ARG A 37 -0.55 9.70 6.21
CA ARG A 37 0.62 9.10 6.86
C ARG A 37 0.58 7.58 6.85
N GLU A 38 -0.56 6.99 7.20
CA GLU A 38 -0.66 5.55 7.44
C GLU A 38 -0.88 4.72 6.18
N LEU A 39 -1.57 5.25 5.19
CA LEU A 39 -1.92 4.49 4.01
C LEU A 39 -0.69 4.02 3.22
N PRO A 40 0.33 4.86 2.96
CA PRO A 40 1.57 4.37 2.34
C PRO A 40 2.27 3.29 3.18
N ILE A 41 2.26 3.41 4.49
CA ILE A 41 2.88 2.42 5.39
C ILE A 41 2.16 1.08 5.28
N ARG A 42 0.84 1.06 5.29
CA ARG A 42 0.04 -0.15 5.14
C ARG A 42 0.26 -0.82 3.79
N ILE A 43 0.34 -0.04 2.72
CA ILE A 43 0.63 -0.55 1.38
C ILE A 43 2.04 -1.14 1.33
N SER A 44 3.03 -0.50 1.96
CA SER A 44 4.39 -1.02 2.02
C SER A 44 4.48 -2.37 2.74
N HIS A 45 3.70 -2.58 3.79
CA HIS A 45 3.61 -3.87 4.48
C HIS A 45 3.01 -4.96 3.57
N ARG A 46 2.01 -4.62 2.77
CA ARG A 46 1.46 -5.56 1.77
C ARG A 46 2.47 -5.91 0.69
N ILE A 47 3.23 -4.94 0.22
CA ILE A 47 4.30 -5.17 -0.76
C ILE A 47 5.36 -6.13 -0.19
N GLU A 48 5.74 -5.95 1.07
CA GLU A 48 6.67 -6.86 1.74
C GLU A 48 6.10 -8.27 1.84
N GLY A 49 4.81 -8.42 2.14
CA GLY A 49 4.11 -9.70 2.11
C GLY A 49 4.22 -10.39 0.75
N PHE A 50 4.07 -9.66 -0.35
CA PHE A 50 4.26 -10.21 -1.71
C PHE A 50 5.71 -10.68 -1.95
N ARG A 51 6.69 -9.94 -1.45
CA ARG A 51 8.11 -10.31 -1.58
C ARG A 51 8.46 -11.58 -0.83
N ASN A 52 7.76 -11.86 0.26
CA ASN A 52 7.97 -13.05 1.09
C ASN A 52 7.21 -14.27 0.58
N LEU A 53 6.43 -14.17 -0.49
CA LEU A 53 5.78 -15.30 -1.12
C LEU A 53 6.82 -16.27 -1.72
N PRO A 54 6.54 -17.59 -1.72
CA PRO A 54 7.34 -18.54 -2.45
C PRO A 54 7.51 -18.11 -3.91
N PHE A 55 8.67 -18.36 -4.48
CA PHE A 55 9.03 -17.92 -5.83
C PHE A 55 7.97 -18.29 -6.88
N ILE A 56 7.46 -19.54 -6.86
CA ILE A 56 6.46 -20.01 -7.81
C ILE A 56 5.16 -19.20 -7.70
N VAL A 57 4.74 -18.85 -6.48
CA VAL A 57 3.54 -18.01 -6.25
C VAL A 57 3.79 -16.59 -6.70
N GLY A 58 4.90 -16.00 -6.30
CA GLY A 58 5.24 -14.61 -6.63
C GLY A 58 5.45 -14.37 -8.13
N CYS A 59 5.85 -15.40 -8.88
CA CYS A 59 6.02 -15.34 -10.33
C CYS A 59 4.73 -15.61 -11.12
N ASN A 60 3.65 -16.00 -10.47
CA ASN A 60 2.35 -16.14 -11.14
C ASN A 60 1.97 -14.79 -11.75
N PRO A 61 1.61 -14.75 -13.05
CA PRO A 61 1.31 -13.47 -13.72
C PRO A 61 0.21 -12.66 -13.05
N THR A 62 -0.81 -13.31 -12.52
CA THR A 62 -1.91 -12.65 -11.82
C THR A 62 -1.45 -12.07 -10.48
N ILE A 63 -0.68 -12.81 -9.70
CA ILE A 63 -0.11 -12.35 -8.43
C ILE A 63 0.89 -11.20 -8.69
N LEU A 64 1.72 -11.34 -9.71
CA LEU A 64 2.69 -10.30 -10.09
C LEU A 64 1.99 -9.00 -10.49
N ALA A 65 0.90 -9.08 -11.24
CA ALA A 65 0.11 -7.90 -11.63
C ALA A 65 -0.45 -7.16 -10.41
N VAL A 66 -0.94 -7.87 -9.40
CA VAL A 66 -1.40 -7.28 -8.13
C VAL A 66 -0.23 -6.66 -7.37
N HIS A 67 0.90 -7.34 -7.30
CA HIS A 67 2.11 -6.81 -6.67
C HIS A 67 2.56 -5.49 -7.32
N GLU A 68 2.61 -5.43 -8.63
CA GLU A 68 2.94 -4.22 -9.38
C GLU A 68 1.94 -3.09 -9.15
N LEU A 69 0.64 -3.42 -9.04
CA LEU A 69 -0.39 -2.44 -8.69
C LEU A 69 -0.14 -1.81 -7.32
N TYR A 70 0.20 -2.61 -6.32
CA TYR A 70 0.54 -2.10 -4.98
C TYR A 70 1.81 -1.23 -4.99
N ILE A 71 2.84 -1.62 -5.73
CA ILE A 71 4.06 -0.83 -5.88
C ILE A 71 3.76 0.52 -6.51
N ARG A 72 3.00 0.55 -7.59
CA ARG A 72 2.59 1.78 -8.27
C ARG A 72 1.77 2.68 -7.35
N SER A 73 0.80 2.12 -6.65
CA SER A 73 -0.03 2.85 -5.70
C SER A 73 0.79 3.45 -4.56
N PHE A 74 1.78 2.71 -4.06
CA PHE A 74 2.70 3.21 -3.05
C PHE A 74 3.46 4.45 -3.54
N HIS A 75 4.02 4.41 -4.73
CA HIS A 75 4.74 5.55 -5.30
C HIS A 75 3.84 6.75 -5.51
N ILE A 76 2.64 6.55 -6.02
CA ILE A 76 1.66 7.64 -6.24
C ILE A 76 1.32 8.32 -4.91
N LEU A 77 1.05 7.55 -3.87
CA LEU A 77 0.72 8.10 -2.55
C LEU A 77 1.91 8.75 -1.87
N ASN A 78 3.09 8.15 -2.00
CA ASN A 78 4.31 8.69 -1.39
C ASN A 78 4.78 9.98 -2.05
N ASP A 79 4.55 10.13 -3.35
CA ASP A 79 4.95 11.32 -4.11
C ASP A 79 3.91 12.45 -4.04
N PHE A 80 2.75 12.19 -3.45
CA PHE A 80 1.73 13.21 -3.29
C PHE A 80 2.22 14.32 -2.36
N PRO A 81 2.10 15.61 -2.77
CA PRO A 81 2.57 16.72 -1.96
C PRO A 81 1.82 16.87 -0.64
N GLU A 82 2.43 17.53 0.33
CA GLU A 82 1.81 17.77 1.62
C GLU A 82 0.46 18.49 1.47
N ILE A 83 -0.55 18.00 2.18
CA ILE A 83 -1.89 18.58 2.15
C ILE A 83 -1.91 19.83 3.03
N LEU A 84 -2.02 20.99 2.39
CA LEU A 84 -2.00 22.28 3.04
C LEU A 84 -3.31 23.04 2.93
N THR A 85 -4.12 22.75 1.90
CA THR A 85 -5.35 23.46 1.57
C THR A 85 -6.51 22.51 1.40
N VAL A 86 -7.74 23.04 1.37
CA VAL A 86 -8.95 22.27 1.04
C VAL A 86 -8.88 21.70 -0.38
N THR A 87 -8.29 22.44 -1.31
CA THR A 87 -8.08 21.95 -2.68
C THR A 87 -7.17 20.73 -2.70
N ASP A 88 -6.12 20.71 -1.88
CA ASP A 88 -5.23 19.55 -1.75
C ASP A 88 -5.97 18.33 -1.17
N GLU A 89 -6.86 18.55 -0.19
CA GLU A 89 -7.72 17.49 0.36
C GLU A 89 -8.64 16.90 -0.71
N GLU A 90 -9.25 17.73 -1.55
CA GLU A 90 -10.10 17.29 -2.65
C GLU A 90 -9.33 16.45 -3.67
N ARG A 91 -8.13 16.91 -4.04
CA ARG A 91 -7.24 16.17 -4.94
C ARG A 91 -6.84 14.82 -4.37
N TYR A 92 -6.49 14.78 -3.09
CA TYR A 92 -6.14 13.53 -2.41
C TYR A 92 -7.33 12.59 -2.33
N SER A 93 -8.52 13.10 -2.01
CA SER A 93 -9.76 12.30 -2.00
C SER A 93 -10.08 11.72 -3.37
N HIS A 94 -9.89 12.48 -4.43
CA HIS A 94 -10.08 12.01 -5.80
C HIS A 94 -9.08 10.89 -6.13
N LEU A 95 -7.82 11.08 -5.78
CA LEU A 95 -6.77 10.07 -5.94
C LEU A 95 -7.10 8.78 -5.20
N LEU A 96 -7.57 8.87 -3.95
CA LEU A 96 -7.96 7.70 -3.17
C LEU A 96 -9.12 6.94 -3.82
N ARG A 97 -10.09 7.63 -4.40
CA ARG A 97 -11.20 6.98 -5.13
C ARG A 97 -10.71 6.25 -6.36
N GLU A 98 -9.81 6.85 -7.12
CA GLU A 98 -9.18 6.19 -8.28
C GLU A 98 -8.41 4.95 -7.86
N LEU A 99 -7.62 5.03 -6.80
CA LEU A 99 -6.88 3.89 -6.29
C LEU A 99 -7.80 2.78 -5.77
N LEU A 100 -8.89 3.13 -5.10
CA LEU A 100 -9.90 2.16 -4.65
C LEU A 100 -10.55 1.45 -5.84
N ASP A 101 -10.86 2.18 -6.90
CA ASP A 101 -11.42 1.59 -8.12
C ASP A 101 -10.42 0.64 -8.79
N ASP A 102 -9.15 1.02 -8.86
CA ASP A 102 -8.09 0.17 -9.39
C ASP A 102 -7.91 -1.13 -8.58
N HIS A 103 -8.19 -1.09 -7.29
CA HIS A 103 -8.03 -2.23 -6.38
C HIS A 103 -9.30 -3.08 -6.19
N LYS A 104 -10.40 -2.75 -6.82
CA LYS A 104 -11.70 -3.44 -6.59
C LYS A 104 -11.67 -4.93 -6.85
N ASP A 105 -10.86 -5.39 -7.79
CA ASP A 105 -10.77 -6.79 -8.22
C ASP A 105 -9.58 -7.54 -7.60
N VAL A 106 -8.82 -6.90 -6.71
CA VAL A 106 -7.59 -7.47 -6.14
C VAL A 106 -7.86 -8.79 -5.42
N VAL A 107 -8.92 -8.89 -4.62
CA VAL A 107 -9.24 -10.12 -3.88
C VAL A 107 -9.53 -11.27 -4.84
N SER A 108 -10.32 -11.03 -5.88
CA SER A 108 -10.62 -12.03 -6.90
C SER A 108 -9.39 -12.46 -7.68
N GLN A 109 -8.52 -11.51 -8.03
CA GLN A 109 -7.26 -11.77 -8.73
C GLN A 109 -6.30 -12.59 -7.86
N LEU A 110 -6.16 -12.25 -6.57
CA LEU A 110 -5.34 -13.01 -5.64
C LEU A 110 -5.86 -14.44 -5.46
N ALA A 111 -7.17 -14.61 -5.31
CA ALA A 111 -7.79 -15.92 -5.22
C ALA A 111 -7.51 -16.78 -6.47
N ALA A 112 -7.66 -16.21 -7.64
CA ALA A 112 -7.35 -16.88 -8.91
C ALA A 112 -5.87 -17.25 -9.01
N GLY A 113 -4.97 -16.34 -8.70
CA GLY A 113 -3.54 -16.58 -8.74
C GLY A 113 -3.08 -17.66 -7.75
N PHE A 114 -3.60 -17.65 -6.53
CA PHE A 114 -3.31 -18.69 -5.55
C PHE A 114 -3.88 -20.04 -5.97
N LYS A 115 -5.06 -20.08 -6.54
CA LYS A 115 -5.65 -21.30 -7.08
C LYS A 115 -4.80 -21.91 -8.21
N GLU A 116 -4.32 -21.09 -9.13
CA GLU A 116 -3.40 -21.53 -10.20
C GLU A 116 -2.08 -22.06 -9.65
N SER A 117 -1.55 -21.41 -8.62
CA SER A 117 -0.27 -21.79 -8.01
C SER A 117 -0.37 -22.98 -7.07
N ARG A 118 -1.58 -23.33 -6.63
CA ARG A 118 -1.84 -24.38 -5.63
C ARG A 118 -1.27 -25.73 -6.00
N LYS A 119 -1.30 -26.09 -7.27
CA LYS A 119 -0.76 -27.36 -7.77
C LYS A 119 0.76 -27.48 -7.62
N TYR A 120 1.47 -26.37 -7.45
CA TYR A 120 2.92 -26.32 -7.31
C TYR A 120 3.39 -26.22 -5.87
N ILE A 121 2.48 -26.07 -4.90
CA ILE A 121 2.80 -25.79 -3.50
C ILE A 121 2.10 -26.83 -2.62
N LYS A 122 2.84 -27.38 -1.66
CA LYS A 122 2.25 -28.24 -0.63
C LYS A 122 1.30 -27.43 0.25
N VAL A 123 0.11 -27.99 0.48
CA VAL A 123 -0.99 -27.35 1.24
C VAL A 123 -0.55 -26.69 2.56
N PRO A 124 0.35 -27.28 3.39
CA PRO A 124 0.80 -26.65 4.63
C PRO A 124 1.47 -25.27 4.43
N ASN A 125 2.17 -25.10 3.31
CA ASN A 125 2.86 -23.84 3.01
C ASN A 125 1.87 -22.72 2.64
N ILE A 126 0.77 -23.07 1.97
CA ILE A 126 -0.29 -22.09 1.62
C ILE A 126 -0.98 -21.60 2.88
N ILE A 127 -1.30 -22.49 3.83
CA ILE A 127 -1.96 -22.14 5.09
C ILE A 127 -1.06 -21.20 5.90
N LYS A 128 0.25 -21.42 5.93
CA LYS A 128 1.19 -20.56 6.61
C LYS A 128 1.22 -19.15 6.00
N ILE A 129 1.22 -19.04 4.68
CA ILE A 129 1.20 -17.77 3.96
C ILE A 129 -0.08 -16.98 4.26
N ILE A 130 -1.23 -17.64 4.33
CA ILE A 130 -2.52 -16.99 4.61
C ILE A 130 -2.61 -16.53 6.08
N LYS A 131 -2.00 -17.27 7.02
CA LYS A 131 -2.03 -16.94 8.44
C LYS A 131 -1.05 -15.84 8.84
N ASP A 132 0.04 -15.69 8.13
CA ASP A 132 1.04 -14.65 8.34
C ASP A 132 0.60 -13.34 7.66
#